data_91f01cea6cb8d6f7bda222db84ce4cf7
#
_entry.id   91f01cea6cb8d6f7bda222db84ce4cf7
#
_cell.length_a   1.000
_cell.length_b   1.000
_cell.length_c   1.000
_cell.angle_alpha   90.00
_cell.angle_beta   90.00
_cell.angle_gamma   90.00
#
_symmetry.space_group_name_H-M   'P 1'
#
loop_
_entity.id
_entity.type
_entity.pdbx_description
1 polymer ?
#
loop_
_entity_poly.entity_id
_entity_poly.type
_entity_poly.pdbx_seq_one_letter_code
_entity_poly.pdbx_strand_id
1 'polypeptide(L)'
;MTKHPKPLDAWSGAFGDAYTQRSTATAAQVQGRARIWGKVLAHMEGDPPRSALEVGPNVGINLRALRALADLDLWAIEPNGAARSTLVADKVVRESQLFAGFGHEIPVADASVDLAFTTGVLIHVDPSLLAKTMAEIHRVSAKYVFCAEYFSPRPETISYRGEEGLLFKNDFGGLYLDAFSDLELVDYGFFWKRTTVMDDTNWWLFRKR
;
A
#
# COMPACT_ATOMS: atom_id res chain seq x y z
N MET A 1 15.45 -24.68 11.20
CA MET A 1 15.02 -24.09 9.92
C MET A 1 13.84 -23.18 10.21
N THR A 2 14.01 -21.86 10.17
CA THR A 2 12.91 -20.90 10.26
C THR A 2 12.03 -21.06 9.02
N LYS A 3 10.79 -21.48 9.22
CA LYS A 3 9.82 -21.66 8.13
C LYS A 3 9.58 -20.29 7.46
N HIS A 4 9.76 -20.23 6.15
CA HIS A 4 9.49 -19.00 5.37
C HIS A 4 8.02 -18.60 5.58
N PRO A 5 7.71 -17.30 5.86
CA PRO A 5 6.33 -16.89 6.09
C PRO A 5 5.43 -17.18 4.88
N LYS A 6 4.31 -17.87 5.12
CA LYS A 6 3.34 -18.28 4.08
C LYS A 6 2.90 -17.15 3.13
N PRO A 7 2.63 -15.90 3.60
CA PRO A 7 2.27 -14.81 2.71
C PRO A 7 3.32 -14.48 1.64
N LEU A 8 4.61 -14.59 1.95
CA LEU A 8 5.67 -14.29 0.97
C LEU A 8 5.62 -15.23 -0.23
N ASP A 9 5.52 -16.55 0.03
CA ASP A 9 5.43 -17.56 -1.03
C ASP A 9 4.11 -17.42 -1.82
N ALA A 10 3.00 -17.13 -1.14
CA ALA A 10 1.71 -16.98 -1.78
C ALA A 10 1.68 -15.81 -2.75
N TRP A 11 2.11 -14.62 -2.31
CA TRP A 11 2.03 -13.40 -3.12
C TRP A 11 3.05 -13.34 -4.27
N SER A 12 4.21 -13.95 -4.13
CA SER A 12 5.20 -14.06 -5.21
C SER A 12 4.93 -15.20 -6.20
N GLY A 13 4.10 -16.19 -5.82
CA GLY A 13 3.82 -17.41 -6.58
C GLY A 13 2.43 -17.44 -7.22
N ALA A 14 1.93 -18.66 -7.44
CA ALA A 14 0.70 -18.93 -8.19
C ALA A 14 -0.56 -18.24 -7.63
N PHE A 15 -0.65 -18.04 -6.31
CA PHE A 15 -1.76 -17.30 -5.71
C PHE A 15 -1.74 -15.83 -6.16
N GLY A 16 -0.57 -15.17 -6.11
CA GLY A 16 -0.36 -13.81 -6.59
C GLY A 16 -0.62 -13.67 -8.09
N ASP A 17 -0.17 -14.65 -8.90
CA ASP A 17 -0.44 -14.69 -10.34
C ASP A 17 -1.94 -14.72 -10.63
N ALA A 18 -2.66 -15.63 -9.98
CA ALA A 18 -4.13 -15.74 -10.11
C ALA A 18 -4.85 -14.47 -9.61
N TYR A 19 -4.31 -13.79 -8.59
CA TYR A 19 -4.84 -12.52 -8.12
C TYR A 19 -4.61 -11.43 -9.17
N THR A 20 -3.42 -11.31 -9.72
CA THR A 20 -3.06 -10.34 -10.77
C THR A 20 -3.92 -10.52 -12.02
N GLN A 21 -4.12 -11.76 -12.48
CA GLN A 21 -4.99 -12.06 -13.64
C GLN A 21 -6.44 -11.60 -13.46
N ARG A 22 -6.97 -11.62 -12.24
CA ARG A 22 -8.34 -11.15 -11.94
C ARG A 22 -8.41 -9.65 -11.70
N SER A 23 -7.27 -9.03 -11.43
CA SER A 23 -7.20 -7.59 -11.16
C SER A 23 -7.19 -6.83 -12.48
N THR A 24 -8.11 -5.90 -12.62
CA THR A 24 -8.20 -5.04 -13.81
C THR A 24 -8.07 -3.58 -13.39
N ALA A 25 -7.45 -2.77 -14.24
CA ALA A 25 -7.37 -1.32 -14.03
C ALA A 25 -8.32 -0.62 -15.03
N THR A 26 -9.62 -0.93 -14.92
CA THR A 26 -10.65 -0.28 -15.78
C THR A 26 -10.70 1.23 -15.51
N ALA A 27 -11.16 1.99 -16.51
CA ALA A 27 -11.33 3.45 -16.36
C ALA A 27 -12.23 3.79 -15.16
N ALA A 28 -13.29 3.03 -14.91
CA ALA A 28 -14.18 3.23 -13.77
C ALA A 28 -13.46 3.01 -12.43
N GLN A 29 -12.62 1.99 -12.33
CA GLN A 29 -11.82 1.74 -11.12
C GLN A 29 -10.79 2.84 -10.88
N VAL A 30 -10.08 3.28 -11.91
CA VAL A 30 -9.10 4.38 -11.82
C VAL A 30 -9.79 5.69 -11.42
N GLN A 31 -10.94 6.03 -12.03
CA GLN A 31 -11.73 7.20 -11.67
C GLN A 31 -12.24 7.14 -10.22
N GLY A 32 -12.70 5.97 -9.78
CA GLY A 32 -13.11 5.78 -8.39
C GLY A 32 -11.97 5.99 -7.42
N ARG A 33 -10.78 5.46 -7.71
CA ARG A 33 -9.58 5.71 -6.91
C ARG A 33 -9.13 7.16 -6.96
N ALA A 34 -9.25 7.84 -8.11
CA ALA A 34 -8.94 9.26 -8.20
C ALA A 34 -9.81 10.11 -7.26
N ARG A 35 -11.10 9.78 -7.11
CA ARG A 35 -11.98 10.48 -6.13
C ARG A 35 -11.51 10.28 -4.69
N ILE A 36 -11.01 9.07 -4.35
CA ILE A 36 -10.45 8.77 -3.02
C ILE A 36 -9.17 9.57 -2.82
N TRP A 37 -8.23 9.47 -3.76
CA TRP A 37 -6.95 10.17 -3.68
C TRP A 37 -7.09 11.68 -3.70
N GLY A 38 -8.09 12.23 -4.43
CA GLY A 38 -8.40 13.66 -4.37
C GLY A 38 -8.74 14.14 -2.96
N LYS A 39 -9.49 13.34 -2.17
CA LYS A 39 -9.76 13.64 -0.76
C LYS A 39 -8.50 13.56 0.10
N VAL A 40 -7.69 12.51 -0.07
CA VAL A 40 -6.46 12.31 0.71
C VAL A 40 -5.44 13.42 0.41
N LEU A 41 -5.23 13.76 -0.86
CA LEU A 41 -4.30 14.82 -1.28
C LEU A 41 -4.72 16.20 -0.80
N ALA A 42 -6.02 16.48 -0.64
CA ALA A 42 -6.51 17.74 -0.09
C ALA A 42 -5.98 18.03 1.33
N HIS A 43 -5.70 17.01 2.14
CA HIS A 43 -5.07 17.17 3.45
C HIS A 43 -3.57 17.50 3.39
N MET A 44 -2.96 17.44 2.20
CA MET A 44 -1.54 17.70 1.97
C MET A 44 -1.30 19.02 1.19
N GLU A 45 -2.35 19.84 0.95
CA GLU A 45 -2.25 21.06 0.11
C GLU A 45 -1.20 22.06 0.63
N GLY A 46 -0.95 22.11 1.94
CA GLY A 46 0.06 22.99 2.53
C GLY A 46 1.50 22.62 2.20
N ASP A 47 1.76 21.33 1.93
CA ASP A 47 3.07 20.79 1.51
C ASP A 47 2.85 19.53 0.65
N PRO A 48 2.40 19.68 -0.61
CA PRO A 48 2.02 18.56 -1.45
C PRO A 48 3.21 17.67 -1.77
N PRO A 49 3.00 16.33 -1.84
CA PRO A 49 4.05 15.40 -2.23
C PRO A 49 4.42 15.60 -3.71
N ARG A 50 5.69 15.39 -4.05
CA ARG A 50 6.22 15.38 -5.42
C ARG A 50 6.57 13.97 -5.88
N SER A 51 6.64 13.04 -4.95
CA SER A 51 6.92 11.63 -5.22
C SER A 51 6.06 10.74 -4.31
N ALA A 52 5.72 9.55 -4.81
CA ALA A 52 4.96 8.57 -4.05
C ALA A 52 5.45 7.15 -4.33
N LEU A 53 5.59 6.34 -3.27
CA LEU A 53 5.93 4.93 -3.35
C LEU A 53 4.76 4.08 -2.83
N GLU A 54 4.25 3.20 -3.68
CA GLU A 54 3.26 2.19 -3.29
C GLU A 54 3.94 0.85 -3.00
N VAL A 55 3.64 0.29 -1.84
CA VAL A 55 3.98 -1.10 -1.52
C VAL A 55 2.84 -1.99 -1.98
N GLY A 56 3.12 -2.99 -2.82
CA GLY A 56 2.14 -3.95 -3.32
C GLY A 56 1.08 -3.36 -4.28
N PRO A 57 1.47 -2.59 -5.32
CA PRO A 57 0.52 -1.94 -6.22
C PRO A 57 -0.29 -2.89 -7.10
N ASN A 58 0.13 -4.15 -7.25
CA ASN A 58 -0.41 -5.09 -8.23
C ASN A 58 -0.46 -4.46 -9.64
N VAL A 59 -1.64 -4.32 -10.26
CA VAL A 59 -1.80 -3.67 -11.58
C VAL A 59 -1.80 -2.14 -11.53
N GLY A 60 -1.53 -1.53 -10.37
CA GLY A 60 -1.28 -0.10 -10.20
C GLY A 60 -2.49 0.82 -10.27
N ILE A 61 -3.66 0.40 -9.79
CA ILE A 61 -4.88 1.23 -9.86
C ILE A 61 -4.68 2.56 -9.10
N ASN A 62 -4.06 2.54 -7.92
CA ASN A 62 -3.79 3.77 -7.15
C ASN A 62 -2.77 4.66 -7.84
N LEU A 63 -1.67 4.10 -8.36
CA LEU A 63 -0.64 4.85 -9.07
C LEU A 63 -1.19 5.51 -10.35
N ARG A 64 -2.07 4.81 -11.08
CA ARG A 64 -2.79 5.39 -12.24
C ARG A 64 -3.70 6.54 -11.82
N ALA A 65 -4.38 6.41 -10.71
CA ALA A 65 -5.24 7.45 -10.16
C ALA A 65 -4.44 8.68 -9.70
N LEU A 66 -3.34 8.47 -8.98
CA LEU A 66 -2.44 9.54 -8.54
C LEU A 66 -1.86 10.31 -9.73
N ARG A 67 -1.40 9.62 -10.78
CA ARG A 67 -0.90 10.25 -12.00
C ARG A 67 -1.95 11.11 -12.71
N ALA A 68 -3.23 10.73 -12.63
CA ALA A 68 -4.32 11.51 -13.23
C ALA A 68 -4.65 12.80 -12.43
N LEU A 69 -4.21 12.87 -11.16
CA LEU A 69 -4.50 13.99 -10.26
C LEU A 69 -3.34 14.97 -10.10
N ALA A 70 -2.10 14.48 -10.14
CA ALA A 70 -0.92 15.27 -9.86
C ALA A 70 0.29 14.76 -10.64
N ASP A 71 1.23 15.66 -10.92
CA ASP A 71 2.53 15.31 -11.51
C ASP A 71 3.46 14.78 -10.41
N LEU A 72 3.39 13.46 -10.18
CA LEU A 72 4.13 12.75 -9.15
C LEU A 72 5.17 11.82 -9.78
N ASP A 73 6.35 11.81 -9.20
CA ASP A 73 7.36 10.78 -9.45
C ASP A 73 6.93 9.49 -8.71
N LEU A 74 6.50 8.47 -9.48
CA LEU A 74 5.88 7.27 -8.93
C LEU A 74 6.86 6.13 -8.83
N TRP A 75 6.92 5.52 -7.65
CA TRP A 75 7.76 4.40 -7.27
C TRP A 75 6.92 3.23 -6.79
N ALA A 76 7.42 2.01 -6.90
CA ALA A 76 6.70 0.83 -6.44
C ALA A 76 7.63 -0.31 -6.03
N ILE A 77 7.18 -1.10 -5.04
CA ILE A 77 7.76 -2.41 -4.73
C ILE A 77 6.66 -3.47 -4.79
N GLU A 78 6.86 -4.51 -5.61
CA GLU A 78 5.85 -5.53 -5.91
C GLU A 78 6.51 -6.91 -5.99
N PRO A 79 6.08 -7.91 -5.19
CA PRO A 79 6.65 -9.25 -5.22
C PRO A 79 6.27 -10.05 -6.48
N ASN A 80 5.07 -9.83 -7.04
CA ASN A 80 4.56 -10.64 -8.14
C ASN A 80 5.15 -10.23 -9.50
N GLY A 81 5.74 -11.18 -10.23
CA GLY A 81 6.39 -10.93 -11.52
C GLY A 81 5.43 -10.49 -12.63
N ALA A 82 4.23 -11.09 -12.70
CA ALA A 82 3.22 -10.73 -13.69
C ALA A 82 2.68 -9.31 -13.46
N ALA A 83 2.48 -8.93 -12.19
CA ALA A 83 2.10 -7.58 -11.82
C ALA A 83 3.16 -6.56 -12.24
N ARG A 84 4.45 -6.82 -11.93
CA ARG A 84 5.54 -5.94 -12.36
C ARG A 84 5.60 -5.77 -13.89
N SER A 85 5.44 -6.87 -14.63
CA SER A 85 5.41 -6.80 -16.10
C SER A 85 4.27 -5.91 -16.61
N THR A 86 3.09 -5.98 -16.00
CA THR A 86 1.95 -5.11 -16.33
C THR A 86 2.25 -3.63 -16.02
N LEU A 87 2.85 -3.34 -14.85
CA LEU A 87 3.20 -1.97 -14.47
C LEU A 87 4.16 -1.30 -15.46
N VAL A 88 5.14 -2.04 -15.96
CA VAL A 88 6.10 -1.54 -16.96
C VAL A 88 5.45 -1.42 -18.33
N ALA A 89 4.77 -2.47 -18.80
CA ALA A 89 4.14 -2.49 -20.14
C ALA A 89 3.13 -1.35 -20.31
N ASP A 90 2.35 -1.07 -19.28
CA ASP A 90 1.35 0.01 -19.27
C ASP A 90 1.96 1.39 -18.86
N LYS A 91 3.27 1.45 -18.68
CA LYS A 91 4.00 2.67 -18.28
C LYS A 91 3.45 3.31 -16.99
N VAL A 92 2.97 2.51 -16.05
CA VAL A 92 2.46 3.00 -14.76
C VAL A 92 3.60 3.51 -13.89
N VAL A 93 4.74 2.83 -13.91
CA VAL A 93 5.96 3.19 -13.21
C VAL A 93 7.12 3.03 -14.19
N ARG A 94 8.15 3.86 -14.08
CA ARG A 94 9.39 3.63 -14.82
C ARG A 94 10.09 2.38 -14.29
N GLU A 95 10.69 1.59 -15.16
CA GLU A 95 11.38 0.36 -14.78
C GLU A 95 12.45 0.60 -13.70
N SER A 96 13.15 1.73 -13.77
CA SER A 96 14.16 2.13 -12.76
C SER A 96 13.58 2.49 -11.38
N GLN A 97 12.26 2.59 -11.25
CA GLN A 97 11.53 2.92 -10.02
C GLN A 97 10.61 1.78 -9.57
N LEU A 98 10.71 0.63 -10.22
CA LEU A 98 9.96 -0.57 -9.87
C LEU A 98 10.90 -1.62 -9.30
N PHE A 99 10.68 -1.99 -8.04
CA PHE A 99 11.49 -2.97 -7.34
C PHE A 99 10.75 -4.29 -7.17
N ALA A 100 11.49 -5.39 -7.33
CA ALA A 100 11.00 -6.71 -7.00
C ALA A 100 11.22 -6.96 -5.51
N GLY A 101 10.16 -7.30 -4.75
CA GLY A 101 10.30 -7.58 -3.33
C GLY A 101 9.08 -7.24 -2.51
N PHE A 102 9.26 -7.21 -1.20
CA PHE A 102 8.22 -7.01 -0.20
C PHE A 102 8.51 -5.76 0.63
N GLY A 103 7.46 -5.22 1.26
CA GLY A 103 7.55 -4.00 2.05
C GLY A 103 8.44 -4.07 3.30
N HIS A 104 8.89 -5.25 3.72
CA HIS A 104 9.81 -5.38 4.86
C HIS A 104 11.30 -5.18 4.49
N GLU A 105 11.61 -4.94 3.22
CA GLU A 105 12.96 -4.64 2.72
C GLU A 105 12.83 -3.82 1.43
N ILE A 106 12.73 -2.49 1.57
CA ILE A 106 12.55 -1.57 0.45
C ILE A 106 13.93 -1.06 0.00
N PRO A 107 14.40 -1.38 -1.21
CA PRO A 107 15.75 -1.04 -1.67
C PRO A 107 15.85 0.43 -2.14
N VAL A 108 15.38 1.34 -1.31
CA VAL A 108 15.31 2.78 -1.55
C VAL A 108 15.91 3.47 -0.33
N ALA A 109 16.63 4.57 -0.54
CA ALA A 109 17.29 5.29 0.55
C ALA A 109 16.26 5.91 1.54
N ASP A 110 16.73 6.25 2.74
CA ASP A 110 15.91 6.92 3.75
C ASP A 110 15.38 8.25 3.21
N ALA A 111 14.13 8.57 3.57
CA ALA A 111 13.49 9.85 3.23
C ALA A 111 13.59 10.24 1.74
N SER A 112 13.53 9.26 0.83
CA SER A 112 13.73 9.47 -0.61
C SER A 112 12.44 9.68 -1.40
N VAL A 113 11.28 9.44 -0.79
CA VAL A 113 9.96 9.71 -1.39
C VAL A 113 9.11 10.53 -0.44
N ASP A 114 8.35 11.50 -0.96
CA ASP A 114 7.53 12.36 -0.11
C ASP A 114 6.37 11.61 0.57
N LEU A 115 5.75 10.66 -0.14
CA LEU A 115 4.65 9.84 0.35
C LEU A 115 4.97 8.36 0.15
N ALA A 116 4.96 7.57 1.22
CA ALA A 116 4.97 6.11 1.14
C ALA A 116 3.62 5.54 1.63
N PHE A 117 3.05 4.57 0.90
CA PHE A 117 1.71 4.11 1.24
C PHE A 117 1.42 2.65 0.92
N THR A 118 0.36 2.15 1.58
CA THR A 118 -0.26 0.84 1.34
C THR A 118 -1.77 0.97 1.18
N THR A 119 -2.35 0.08 0.38
CA THR A 119 -3.81 -0.09 0.29
C THR A 119 -4.17 -1.56 0.18
N GLY A 120 -4.66 -2.15 1.28
CA GLY A 120 -4.96 -3.57 1.36
C GLY A 120 -3.71 -4.46 1.29
N VAL A 121 -2.61 -4.03 1.89
CA VAL A 121 -1.33 -4.74 1.88
C VAL A 121 -0.91 -5.17 3.28
N LEU A 122 -0.98 -4.30 4.29
CA LEU A 122 -0.59 -4.65 5.66
C LEU A 122 -1.43 -5.81 6.21
N ILE A 123 -2.69 -5.91 5.77
CA ILE A 123 -3.58 -7.05 6.07
C ILE A 123 -3.05 -8.38 5.53
N HIS A 124 -2.10 -8.39 4.63
CA HIS A 124 -1.51 -9.58 4.00
C HIS A 124 -0.05 -9.81 4.42
N VAL A 125 0.47 -8.96 5.30
CA VAL A 125 1.83 -9.11 5.86
C VAL A 125 1.77 -10.07 7.05
N ASP A 126 2.68 -11.05 7.06
CA ASP A 126 2.83 -11.94 8.22
C ASP A 126 3.06 -11.11 9.49
N PRO A 127 2.39 -11.42 10.61
CA PRO A 127 2.54 -10.67 11.86
C PRO A 127 4.00 -10.53 12.33
N SER A 128 4.84 -11.52 12.05
CA SER A 128 6.28 -11.47 12.40
C SER A 128 7.08 -10.46 11.59
N LEU A 129 6.56 -10.04 10.43
CA LEU A 129 7.19 -9.05 9.53
C LEU A 129 6.51 -7.69 9.57
N LEU A 130 5.36 -7.56 10.23
CA LEU A 130 4.55 -6.34 10.21
C LEU A 130 5.34 -5.12 10.72
N ALA A 131 5.96 -5.23 11.89
CA ALA A 131 6.74 -4.13 12.47
C ALA A 131 7.89 -3.69 11.54
N LYS A 132 8.59 -4.65 10.92
CA LYS A 132 9.67 -4.35 9.97
C LYS A 132 9.12 -3.68 8.71
N THR A 133 7.98 -4.14 8.20
CA THR A 133 7.32 -3.53 7.03
C THR A 133 6.93 -2.09 7.30
N MET A 134 6.31 -1.82 8.44
CA MET A 134 5.93 -0.46 8.84
C MET A 134 7.15 0.44 9.03
N ALA A 135 8.25 -0.09 9.59
CA ALA A 135 9.50 0.63 9.76
C ALA A 135 10.14 1.01 8.42
N GLU A 136 10.10 0.13 7.43
CA GLU A 136 10.62 0.42 6.09
C GLU A 136 9.78 1.48 5.36
N ILE A 137 8.44 1.39 5.44
CA ILE A 137 7.54 2.41 4.88
C ILE A 137 7.80 3.77 5.54
N HIS A 138 7.94 3.81 6.87
CA HIS A 138 8.30 5.02 7.60
C HIS A 138 9.70 5.53 7.19
N ARG A 139 10.71 4.66 7.10
CA ARG A 139 12.08 5.01 6.76
C ARG A 139 12.21 5.70 5.40
N VAL A 140 11.57 5.14 4.37
CA VAL A 140 11.67 5.68 3.00
C VAL A 140 10.86 6.95 2.78
N SER A 141 9.86 7.20 3.63
CA SER A 141 9.01 8.39 3.57
C SER A 141 9.74 9.62 4.12
N ALA A 142 9.71 10.72 3.37
CA ALA A 142 10.22 12.02 3.81
C ALA A 142 9.17 12.87 4.53
N LYS A 143 7.89 12.79 4.13
CA LYS A 143 6.83 13.67 4.62
C LYS A 143 5.60 12.94 5.13
N TYR A 144 5.06 11.99 4.35
CA TYR A 144 3.76 11.39 4.62
C TYR A 144 3.80 9.87 4.57
N VAL A 145 3.10 9.25 5.51
CA VAL A 145 2.75 7.84 5.47
C VAL A 145 1.23 7.73 5.36
N PHE A 146 0.75 6.88 4.45
CA PHE A 146 -0.68 6.59 4.33
C PHE A 146 -0.90 5.09 4.30
N CYS A 147 -1.94 4.62 4.99
CA CYS A 147 -2.41 3.24 4.85
C CYS A 147 -3.94 3.19 4.82
N ALA A 148 -4.49 2.28 4.00
CA ALA A 148 -5.92 1.97 3.95
C ALA A 148 -6.09 0.45 4.06
N GLU A 149 -6.59 -0.04 5.20
CA GLU A 149 -6.53 -1.45 5.58
C GLU A 149 -7.82 -1.87 6.31
N TYR A 150 -8.03 -3.18 6.49
CA TYR A 150 -9.16 -3.68 7.29
C TYR A 150 -8.85 -3.52 8.79
N PHE A 151 -9.70 -2.76 9.45
CA PHE A 151 -9.57 -2.48 10.89
C PHE A 151 -10.11 -3.61 11.76
N SER A 152 -9.43 -3.87 12.87
CA SER A 152 -9.94 -4.53 14.06
C SER A 152 -9.26 -3.92 15.29
N PRO A 153 -9.98 -3.72 16.43
CA PRO A 153 -9.39 -3.22 17.69
C PRO A 153 -8.43 -4.21 18.34
N ARG A 154 -8.31 -5.41 17.82
CA ARG A 154 -7.38 -6.47 18.25
C ARG A 154 -6.88 -7.25 17.04
N PRO A 155 -5.68 -7.85 17.13
CA PRO A 155 -5.20 -8.75 16.08
C PRO A 155 -6.19 -9.89 15.81
N GLU A 156 -6.57 -10.06 14.55
CA GLU A 156 -7.43 -11.14 14.08
C GLU A 156 -6.83 -11.80 12.84
N THR A 157 -6.91 -13.13 12.77
CA THR A 157 -6.59 -13.89 11.55
C THR A 157 -7.90 -14.33 10.90
N ILE A 158 -8.05 -14.02 9.62
CA ILE A 158 -9.25 -14.30 8.84
C ILE A 158 -8.91 -15.27 7.72
N SER A 159 -9.78 -16.26 7.48
CA SER A 159 -9.67 -17.10 6.29
C SER A 159 -9.90 -16.26 5.03
N TYR A 160 -8.98 -16.33 4.09
CA TYR A 160 -9.01 -15.54 2.87
C TYR A 160 -8.98 -16.43 1.63
N ARG A 161 -10.10 -16.48 0.89
CA ARG A 161 -10.26 -17.29 -0.32
C ARG A 161 -9.95 -18.78 -0.09
N GLY A 162 -10.37 -19.29 1.08
CA GLY A 162 -10.13 -20.69 1.48
C GLY A 162 -8.74 -20.97 2.05
N GLU A 163 -7.88 -19.96 2.17
CA GLU A 163 -6.54 -20.06 2.72
C GLU A 163 -6.47 -19.45 4.12
N GLU A 164 -5.87 -20.16 5.07
CA GLU A 164 -5.57 -19.66 6.40
C GLU A 164 -4.20 -18.97 6.43
N GLY A 165 -4.08 -17.92 7.26
CA GLY A 165 -2.82 -17.21 7.47
C GLY A 165 -2.40 -16.28 6.32
N LEU A 166 -3.35 -15.82 5.51
CA LEU A 166 -3.13 -14.85 4.43
C LEU A 166 -3.84 -13.51 4.64
N LEU A 167 -4.70 -13.38 5.66
CA LEU A 167 -5.37 -12.13 5.97
C LEU A 167 -5.40 -11.90 7.47
N PHE A 168 -4.93 -10.72 7.87
CA PHE A 168 -4.83 -10.28 9.25
C PHE A 168 -5.47 -8.91 9.39
N LYS A 169 -6.31 -8.71 10.41
CA LYS A 169 -6.84 -7.39 10.76
C LYS A 169 -6.17 -6.88 12.02
N ASN A 170 -6.00 -5.58 12.09
CA ASN A 170 -5.41 -4.91 13.24
C ASN A 170 -5.81 -3.43 13.30
N ASP A 171 -5.45 -2.73 14.36
CA ASP A 171 -5.43 -1.27 14.41
C ASP A 171 -4.09 -0.76 13.84
N PHE A 172 -3.98 -0.78 12.51
CA PHE A 172 -2.74 -0.35 11.83
C PHE A 172 -2.42 1.12 12.10
N GLY A 173 -3.45 1.97 12.27
CA GLY A 173 -3.25 3.37 12.62
C GLY A 173 -2.64 3.55 13.99
N GLY A 174 -3.18 2.85 14.99
CA GLY A 174 -2.63 2.83 16.35
C GLY A 174 -1.19 2.29 16.38
N LEU A 175 -0.93 1.20 15.65
CA LEU A 175 0.43 0.64 15.55
C LEU A 175 1.46 1.62 14.98
N TYR A 176 1.10 2.47 14.01
CA TYR A 176 1.99 3.53 13.50
C TYR A 176 2.27 4.58 14.57
N LEU A 177 1.26 5.06 15.29
CA LEU A 177 1.43 6.07 16.34
C LEU A 177 2.23 5.54 17.53
N ASP A 178 2.05 4.27 17.89
CA ASP A 178 2.78 3.63 18.98
C ASP A 178 4.26 3.40 18.64
N ALA A 179 4.55 3.09 17.36
CA ALA A 179 5.91 2.77 16.92
C ALA A 179 6.76 3.99 16.58
N PHE A 180 6.16 5.11 16.11
CA PHE A 180 6.89 6.24 15.53
C PHE A 180 6.44 7.57 16.16
N SER A 181 7.20 8.07 17.14
CA SER A 181 6.88 9.30 17.89
C SER A 181 6.98 10.59 17.05
N ASP A 182 7.60 10.53 15.87
CA ASP A 182 7.71 11.62 14.90
C ASP A 182 6.51 11.66 13.92
N LEU A 183 5.59 10.72 13.99
CA LEU A 183 4.35 10.74 13.21
C LEU A 183 3.26 11.55 13.94
N GLU A 184 2.64 12.43 13.19
CA GLU A 184 1.43 13.16 13.58
C GLU A 184 0.25 12.70 12.72
N LEU A 185 -0.84 12.30 13.36
CA LEU A 185 -2.07 11.95 12.64
C LEU A 185 -2.66 13.22 12.01
N VAL A 186 -2.72 13.26 10.68
CA VAL A 186 -3.33 14.36 9.92
C VAL A 186 -4.83 14.17 9.84
N ASP A 187 -5.26 12.99 9.41
CA ASP A 187 -6.67 12.63 9.33
C ASP A 187 -6.84 11.10 9.22
N TYR A 188 -8.03 10.62 9.45
CA TYR A 188 -8.41 9.22 9.31
C TYR A 188 -9.89 9.11 8.91
N GLY A 189 -10.29 7.93 8.42
CA GLY A 189 -11.67 7.73 8.04
C GLY A 189 -11.98 6.34 7.52
N PHE A 190 -13.12 6.24 6.86
CA PHE A 190 -13.66 5.00 6.35
C PHE A 190 -14.05 5.15 4.87
N PHE A 191 -13.59 4.22 4.04
CA PHE A 191 -14.05 4.08 2.66
C PHE A 191 -15.14 3.02 2.59
N TRP A 192 -16.34 3.44 2.30
CA TRP A 192 -17.49 2.57 2.22
C TRP A 192 -17.64 1.98 0.80
N LYS A 193 -17.65 0.67 0.69
CA LYS A 193 -17.73 -0.06 -0.59
C LYS A 193 -18.91 0.38 -1.47
N ARG A 194 -20.04 0.76 -0.86
CA ARG A 194 -21.21 1.24 -1.62
C ARG A 194 -21.00 2.58 -2.33
N THR A 195 -20.04 3.38 -1.88
CA THR A 195 -19.76 4.73 -2.40
C THR A 195 -18.39 4.84 -3.03
N THR A 196 -17.56 3.83 -2.85
CA THR A 196 -16.21 3.76 -3.40
C THR A 196 -16.05 2.49 -4.22
N VAL A 197 -14.97 2.38 -4.97
CA VAL A 197 -14.57 1.17 -5.69
C VAL A 197 -13.62 0.30 -4.85
N MET A 198 -13.41 0.67 -3.60
CA MET A 198 -12.63 -0.10 -2.62
C MET A 198 -13.55 -1.00 -1.79
N ASP A 199 -12.99 -2.04 -1.21
CA ASP A 199 -13.63 -2.73 -0.10
C ASP A 199 -13.76 -1.80 1.10
N ASP A 200 -14.59 -2.19 2.08
CA ASP A 200 -14.77 -1.46 3.32
C ASP A 200 -13.43 -1.42 4.07
N THR A 201 -12.76 -0.28 4.06
CA THR A 201 -11.43 -0.09 4.65
C THR A 201 -11.38 1.17 5.50
N ASN A 202 -10.70 1.08 6.62
CA ASN A 202 -10.28 2.26 7.35
C ASN A 202 -8.98 2.80 6.75
N TRP A 203 -8.81 4.11 6.80
CA TRP A 203 -7.59 4.74 6.31
C TRP A 203 -7.05 5.73 7.34
N TRP A 204 -5.73 5.93 7.32
CA TRP A 204 -4.99 6.88 8.17
C TRP A 204 -3.93 7.57 7.34
N LEU A 205 -3.83 8.87 7.53
CA LEU A 205 -2.80 9.72 6.95
C LEU A 205 -1.97 10.32 8.07
N PHE A 206 -0.67 10.14 7.98
CA PHE A 206 0.30 10.68 8.94
C PHE A 206 1.27 11.62 8.24
N ARG A 207 1.72 12.64 8.98
CA ARG A 207 2.82 13.52 8.59
C ARG A 207 4.00 13.26 9.53
N LYS A 208 5.21 13.23 8.98
CA LYS A 208 6.47 13.22 9.74
C LYS A 208 6.81 14.65 10.17
N ARG A 209 7.28 14.80 11.41
CA ARG A 209 7.74 16.06 11.99
C ARG A 209 9.22 16.29 11.73
#